data_78c6e0e0003f6c1f3894ad700ff53608
#
_entry.id   78c6e0e0003f6c1f3894ad700ff53608
#
_cell.length_a   1.000
_cell.length_b   1.000
_cell.length_c   1.000
_cell.angle_alpha   90.00
_cell.angle_beta   90.00
_cell.angle_gamma   90.00
#
_symmetry.space_group_name_H-M   'P 1'
#
loop_
_entity.id
_entity.type
_entity.pdbx_description
1 polymer ?
#
loop_
_entity_poly.entity_id
_entity_poly.type
_entity_poly.pdbx_seq_one_letter_code
_entity_poly.pdbx_strand_id
1 'polypeptide(L)'
;MDQPPLGALLRDLRERQGHTLRQAARALKVDAAHLSRVERGAKPASSAVLERASSYYSVPQELLALSRGVVPEDIIALLQQHPDLLDELRDRYGS
;
A
#
# COMPACT_ATOMS: atom_id res chain seq x y z
N MET A 1 4.74 -16.17 -2.66
CA MET A 1 4.87 -14.93 -3.46
C MET A 1 4.98 -13.75 -2.55
N ASP A 2 6.02 -12.98 -2.73
CA ASP A 2 6.24 -11.82 -1.90
C ASP A 2 5.34 -10.67 -2.32
N GLN A 3 4.62 -10.09 -1.37
CA GLN A 3 3.89 -8.87 -1.62
C GLN A 3 4.88 -7.71 -1.72
N PRO A 4 4.68 -6.77 -2.65
CA PRO A 4 5.54 -5.59 -2.66
C PRO A 4 5.40 -4.86 -1.33
N PRO A 5 6.51 -4.47 -0.69
CA PRO A 5 6.45 -3.69 0.54
C PRO A 5 5.70 -2.38 0.27
N LEU A 6 5.04 -1.85 1.31
CA LEU A 6 4.30 -0.60 1.19
C LEU A 6 5.16 0.53 0.62
N GLY A 7 6.42 0.62 1.08
CA GLY A 7 7.33 1.66 0.58
C GLY A 7 7.57 1.57 -0.92
N ALA A 8 7.76 0.37 -1.44
CA ALA A 8 7.94 0.14 -2.88
C ALA A 8 6.67 0.51 -3.66
N LEU A 9 5.49 0.21 -3.11
CA LEU A 9 4.23 0.61 -3.72
C LEU A 9 4.09 2.13 -3.79
N LEU A 10 4.39 2.82 -2.70
CA LEU A 10 4.34 4.29 -2.66
C LEU A 10 5.29 4.91 -3.67
N ARG A 11 6.49 4.36 -3.79
CA ARG A 11 7.46 4.81 -4.79
C ARG A 11 6.95 4.59 -6.21
N ASP A 12 6.39 3.42 -6.49
CA ASP A 12 5.84 3.09 -7.80
C ASP A 12 4.71 4.05 -8.17
N LEU A 13 3.79 4.31 -7.25
CA LEU A 13 2.70 5.26 -7.46
C LEU A 13 3.23 6.66 -7.76
N ARG A 14 4.25 7.10 -7.03
CA ARG A 14 4.89 8.39 -7.23
C ARG A 14 5.53 8.48 -8.61
N GLU A 15 6.30 7.48 -8.99
CA GLU A 15 7.00 7.46 -10.27
C GLU A 15 6.04 7.40 -11.46
N ARG A 16 4.95 6.65 -11.32
CA ARG A 16 3.92 6.58 -12.37
C ARG A 16 3.27 7.93 -12.63
N GLN A 17 3.14 8.77 -11.63
CA GLN A 17 2.59 10.11 -11.79
C GLN A 17 3.64 11.15 -12.18
N GLY A 18 4.89 10.74 -12.28
CA GLY A 18 5.98 11.63 -12.65
C GLY A 18 6.33 12.65 -11.57
N HIS A 19 6.03 12.36 -10.31
CA HIS A 19 6.27 13.28 -9.20
C HIS A 19 7.63 13.03 -8.56
N THR A 20 8.31 14.12 -8.19
CA THR A 20 9.56 14.04 -7.43
C THR A 20 9.27 13.73 -5.97
N LEU A 21 10.32 13.29 -5.24
CA LEU A 21 10.21 13.10 -3.79
C LEU A 21 9.73 14.38 -3.09
N ARG A 22 10.23 15.54 -3.51
CA ARG A 22 9.83 16.82 -2.90
C ARG A 22 8.36 17.13 -3.11
N GLN A 23 7.85 16.90 -4.32
CA GLN A 23 6.45 17.12 -4.63
C GLN A 23 5.56 16.20 -3.79
N ALA A 24 5.88 14.91 -3.76
CA ALA A 24 5.10 13.95 -2.99
C ALA A 24 5.20 14.23 -1.48
N ALA A 25 6.39 14.52 -0.97
CA ALA A 25 6.59 14.82 0.45
C ALA A 25 5.74 16.02 0.88
N ARG A 26 5.68 17.06 0.06
CA ARG A 26 4.84 18.22 0.33
C ARG A 26 3.36 17.83 0.44
N ALA A 27 2.89 17.01 -0.50
CA ALA A 27 1.50 16.53 -0.51
C ALA A 27 1.19 15.66 0.70
N LEU A 28 2.15 14.83 1.12
CA LEU A 28 1.99 13.93 2.26
C LEU A 28 2.32 14.60 3.60
N LYS A 29 2.73 15.88 3.57
CA LYS A 29 3.06 16.71 4.74
C LYS A 29 4.20 16.11 5.59
N VAL A 30 5.23 15.62 4.91
CA VAL A 30 6.47 15.16 5.52
C VAL A 30 7.64 15.77 4.73
N ASP A 31 8.84 15.73 5.29
CA ASP A 31 10.01 16.16 4.51
C ASP A 31 10.46 15.06 3.53
N ALA A 32 11.24 15.46 2.53
CA ALA A 32 11.67 14.53 1.48
C ALA A 32 12.55 13.40 2.02
N ALA A 33 13.38 13.68 3.02
CA ALA A 33 14.22 12.65 3.64
C ALA A 33 13.37 11.61 4.36
N HIS A 34 12.33 12.05 5.06
CA HIS A 34 11.38 11.14 5.72
C HIS A 34 10.67 10.25 4.68
N LEU A 35 10.16 10.85 3.61
CA LEU A 35 9.48 10.09 2.56
C LEU A 35 10.44 9.09 1.90
N SER A 36 11.67 9.48 1.65
CA SER A 36 12.68 8.59 1.10
C SER A 36 12.88 7.35 1.98
N ARG A 37 12.94 7.54 3.30
CA ARG A 37 13.09 6.43 4.25
C ARG A 37 11.86 5.51 4.23
N VAL A 38 10.66 6.09 4.15
CA VAL A 38 9.42 5.31 4.06
C VAL A 38 9.40 4.48 2.78
N GLU A 39 9.76 5.08 1.64
CA GLU A 39 9.77 4.38 0.36
C GLU A 39 10.80 3.24 0.34
N ARG A 40 11.92 3.39 1.05
CA ARG A 40 12.94 2.34 1.15
C ARG A 40 12.64 1.27 2.21
N GLY A 41 11.56 1.44 2.95
CA GLY A 41 11.20 0.51 4.02
C GLY A 41 12.02 0.70 5.30
N ALA A 42 12.81 1.76 5.39
CA ALA A 42 13.62 2.05 6.58
C ALA A 42 12.80 2.69 7.71
N LYS A 43 11.60 3.18 7.40
CA LYS A 43 10.71 3.80 8.36
C LYS A 43 9.26 3.46 8.01
N PRO A 44 8.41 3.11 9.00
CA PRO A 44 7.01 2.83 8.72
C PRO A 44 6.26 4.10 8.36
N ALA A 45 5.24 3.97 7.51
CA ALA A 45 4.33 5.05 7.20
C ALA A 45 3.29 5.18 8.32
N SER A 46 3.07 6.42 8.79
CA SER A 46 2.02 6.68 9.77
C SER A 46 0.63 6.58 9.13
N SER A 47 -0.41 6.44 9.96
CA SER A 47 -1.79 6.44 9.47
C SER A 47 -2.11 7.73 8.72
N ALA A 48 -1.61 8.87 9.20
CA ALA A 48 -1.82 10.16 8.54
C ALA A 48 -1.18 10.20 7.15
N VAL A 49 0.03 9.66 7.01
CA VAL A 49 0.69 9.56 5.70
C VAL A 49 -0.11 8.67 4.76
N LEU A 50 -0.62 7.54 5.24
CA LEU A 50 -1.41 6.62 4.42
C LEU A 50 -2.72 7.25 3.95
N GLU A 51 -3.41 7.99 4.82
CA GLU A 51 -4.62 8.71 4.43
C GLU A 51 -4.34 9.74 3.34
N ARG A 52 -3.26 10.51 3.49
CA ARG A 52 -2.86 11.50 2.51
C ARG A 52 -2.42 10.85 1.21
N ALA A 53 -1.70 9.75 1.28
CA ALA A 53 -1.28 9.00 0.09
C ALA A 53 -2.47 8.43 -0.67
N SER A 54 -3.47 7.92 0.04
CA SER A 54 -4.71 7.44 -0.56
C SER A 54 -5.39 8.54 -1.40
N SER A 55 -5.50 9.74 -0.84
CA SER A 55 -6.07 10.88 -1.55
C SER A 55 -5.18 11.36 -2.69
N TYR A 56 -3.89 11.50 -2.42
CA TYR A 56 -2.94 12.07 -3.38
C TYR A 56 -2.75 11.18 -4.60
N TYR A 57 -2.66 9.87 -4.39
CA TYR A 57 -2.48 8.91 -5.48
C TYR A 57 -3.79 8.34 -6.02
N SER A 58 -4.92 8.75 -5.46
CA SER A 58 -6.26 8.26 -5.86
C SER A 58 -6.36 6.74 -5.81
N VAL A 59 -5.88 6.16 -4.72
CA VAL A 59 -5.97 4.72 -4.48
C VAL A 59 -6.72 4.45 -3.17
N PRO A 60 -7.45 3.34 -3.06
CA PRO A 60 -8.14 3.01 -1.82
C PRO A 60 -7.15 2.79 -0.68
N GLN A 61 -7.50 3.23 0.53
CA GLN A 61 -6.68 2.96 1.71
C GLN A 61 -6.50 1.46 1.93
N GLU A 62 -7.48 0.66 1.56
CA GLU A 62 -7.43 -0.79 1.65
C GLU A 62 -6.29 -1.39 0.85
N LEU A 63 -5.98 -0.83 -0.32
CA LEU A 63 -4.84 -1.26 -1.13
C LEU A 63 -3.54 -1.03 -0.38
N LEU A 64 -3.40 0.14 0.25
CA LEU A 64 -2.21 0.46 1.05
C LEU A 64 -2.11 -0.44 2.28
N ALA A 65 -3.25 -0.74 2.92
CA ALA A 65 -3.30 -1.64 4.06
C ALA A 65 -2.90 -3.07 3.67
N LEU A 66 -3.35 -3.55 2.52
CA LEU A 66 -2.96 -4.87 2.00
C LEU A 66 -1.45 -4.97 1.81
N SER A 67 -0.80 -3.90 1.37
CA SER A 67 0.66 -3.88 1.22
C SER A 67 1.39 -3.99 2.55
N ARG A 68 0.70 -3.76 3.67
CA ARG A 68 1.20 -3.98 5.03
C ARG A 68 0.79 -5.34 5.60
N GLY A 69 0.09 -6.16 4.81
CA GLY A 69 -0.44 -7.43 5.26
C GLY A 69 -1.74 -7.33 6.05
N VAL A 70 -2.41 -6.18 6.00
CA VAL A 70 -3.70 -5.97 6.70
C VAL A 70 -4.83 -6.20 5.72
N VAL A 71 -5.69 -7.17 6.01
CA VAL A 71 -6.83 -7.52 5.16
C VAL A 71 -8.10 -6.89 5.74
N PRO A 72 -8.94 -6.22 4.91
CA PRO A 72 -10.21 -5.67 5.39
C PRO A 72 -11.09 -6.74 6.05
N GLU A 73 -11.79 -6.36 7.12
CA GLU A 73 -12.59 -7.30 7.92
C GLU A 73 -13.69 -7.98 7.10
N ASP A 74 -14.31 -7.27 6.18
CA ASP A 74 -15.35 -7.86 5.32
C ASP A 74 -14.77 -8.96 4.41
N ILE A 75 -13.54 -8.79 3.93
CA ILE A 75 -12.84 -9.80 3.13
C ILE A 75 -12.47 -11.00 4.00
N ILE A 76 -12.00 -10.76 5.22
CA ILE A 76 -11.71 -11.84 6.18
C ILE A 76 -12.99 -12.64 6.44
N ALA A 77 -14.12 -11.96 6.67
CA ALA A 77 -15.39 -12.62 6.90
C ALA A 77 -15.81 -13.48 5.72
N LEU A 78 -15.65 -12.98 4.49
CA LEU A 78 -15.96 -13.74 3.29
C LEU A 78 -15.11 -15.00 3.18
N LEU A 79 -13.82 -14.91 3.47
CA LEU A 79 -12.91 -16.06 3.44
C LEU A 79 -13.27 -17.08 4.51
N GLN A 80 -13.71 -16.63 5.68
CA GLN A 80 -14.16 -17.52 6.75
C GLN A 80 -15.45 -18.26 6.40
N GLN A 81 -16.38 -17.56 5.72
CA GLN A 81 -17.65 -18.13 5.29
C GLN A 81 -17.50 -19.04 4.06
N HIS A 82 -16.50 -18.79 3.24
CA HIS A 82 -16.26 -19.48 1.97
C HIS A 82 -14.80 -19.93 1.87
N PRO A 83 -14.38 -20.92 2.67
CA PRO A 83 -12.97 -21.34 2.68
C PRO A 83 -12.48 -21.87 1.34
N ASP A 84 -13.37 -22.30 0.45
CA ASP A 84 -13.04 -22.69 -0.92
C ASP A 84 -12.43 -21.55 -1.74
N LEU A 85 -12.69 -20.29 -1.36
CA LEU A 85 -12.09 -19.13 -2.03
C LEU A 85 -10.57 -19.11 -1.91
N LEU A 86 -10.01 -19.65 -0.84
CA LEU A 86 -8.56 -19.73 -0.70
C LEU A 86 -7.95 -20.58 -1.80
N ASP A 87 -8.54 -21.75 -2.05
CA ASP A 87 -8.07 -22.64 -3.11
C ASP A 87 -8.29 -22.02 -4.49
N GLU A 88 -9.44 -21.39 -4.70
CA GLU A 88 -9.75 -20.72 -5.96
C GLU A 88 -8.75 -19.59 -6.25
N LEU A 89 -8.43 -18.78 -5.25
CA LEU A 89 -7.46 -17.69 -5.41
C LEU A 89 -6.06 -18.24 -5.71
N ARG A 90 -5.65 -19.31 -5.03
CA ARG A 90 -4.36 -19.95 -5.28
C ARG A 90 -4.28 -20.54 -6.68
N ASP A 91 -5.37 -21.17 -7.13
CA ASP A 91 -5.43 -21.78 -8.47
C ASP A 91 -5.37 -20.74 -9.58
N ARG A 92 -6.04 -19.59 -9.40
CA ARG A 92 -6.09 -18.54 -10.42
C ARG A 92 -4.87 -17.64 -10.43
N TYR A 93 -4.36 -17.28 -9.27
CA TYR A 93 -3.36 -16.22 -9.12
C TYR A 93 -2.08 -16.68 -8.42
N GLY A 94 -2.09 -17.84 -7.80
CA GLY A 94 -0.92 -18.40 -7.16
C GLY A 94 0.07 -18.88 -8.22
N SER A 95 1.32 -18.78 -7.90
CA SER A 95 2.38 -19.29 -8.78
C SER A 95 2.88 -20.64 -8.32
#